data_c43cdaff19f484de17ab717573cf7c3e
#
_entry.id   c43cdaff19f484de17ab717573cf7c3e
#
_cell.length_a   1.000
_cell.length_b   1.000
_cell.length_c   1.000
_cell.angle_alpha   90.00
_cell.angle_beta   90.00
_cell.angle_gamma   90.00
#
_symmetry.space_group_name_H-M   'P 1'
#
loop_
_entity.id
_entity.type
_entity.pdbx_description
1 polymer ?
#
loop_
_entity_poly.entity_id
_entity_poly.type
_entity_poly.pdbx_seq_one_letter_code
_entity_poly.pdbx_strand_id
1 'polypeptide(L)'
;TRNMQSLDQISLDLTNALVPLIAIFLSLGVGFLLKDLVTNFINGLKFKLDPSFNEGDKCIIDGDKAVIVKIGLYETVFSIFNGRGHVWRYVPNERIKYLKIEKIIEEPRE
;
A
#
# COMPACT_ATOMS: atom_id res chain seq x y z
N THR A 1 -42.69 -15.07 -35.09
CA THR A 1 -41.50 -15.93 -35.09
C THR A 1 -40.30 -15.24 -35.70
N ARG A 2 -40.50 -14.54 -36.84
CA ARG A 2 -39.41 -13.80 -37.49
C ARG A 2 -38.87 -12.68 -36.61
N ASN A 3 -39.74 -11.97 -35.88
CA ASN A 3 -39.36 -10.89 -34.97
C ASN A 3 -38.63 -11.43 -33.73
N MET A 4 -39.03 -12.59 -33.25
CA MET A 4 -38.38 -13.21 -32.10
C MET A 4 -36.94 -13.63 -32.41
N GLN A 5 -36.73 -14.19 -33.60
CA GLN A 5 -35.39 -14.56 -34.07
C GLN A 5 -34.50 -13.34 -34.23
N SER A 6 -35.04 -12.23 -34.72
CA SER A 6 -34.27 -10.97 -34.83
C SER A 6 -33.86 -10.41 -33.46
N LEU A 7 -34.78 -10.46 -32.48
CA LEU A 7 -34.51 -10.00 -31.13
C LEU A 7 -33.46 -10.87 -30.43
N ASP A 8 -33.56 -12.20 -30.60
CA ASP A 8 -32.60 -13.12 -30.04
C ASP A 8 -31.21 -12.88 -30.64
N GLN A 9 -31.13 -12.64 -31.96
CA GLN A 9 -29.87 -12.36 -32.64
C GLN A 9 -29.27 -11.06 -32.15
N ILE A 10 -30.05 -10.00 -31.99
CA ILE A 10 -29.58 -8.71 -31.44
C ILE A 10 -29.08 -8.89 -30.02
N SER A 11 -29.79 -9.65 -29.20
CA SER A 11 -29.41 -9.92 -27.82
C SER A 11 -28.05 -10.65 -27.73
N LEU A 12 -27.87 -11.67 -28.60
CA LEU A 12 -26.60 -12.41 -28.68
C LEU A 12 -25.48 -11.52 -29.17
N ASP A 13 -25.72 -10.66 -30.17
CA ASP A 13 -24.72 -9.73 -30.68
C ASP A 13 -24.28 -8.72 -29.62
N LEU A 14 -25.23 -8.18 -28.84
CA LEU A 14 -24.95 -7.29 -27.75
C LEU A 14 -24.13 -7.98 -26.66
N THR A 15 -24.49 -9.19 -26.30
CA THR A 15 -23.77 -9.99 -25.31
C THR A 15 -22.33 -10.23 -25.78
N ASN A 16 -22.14 -10.63 -27.02
CA ASN A 16 -20.82 -10.89 -27.58
C ASN A 16 -19.95 -9.63 -27.65
N ALA A 17 -20.57 -8.45 -27.78
CA ALA A 17 -19.85 -7.19 -27.77
C ALA A 17 -19.54 -6.71 -26.35
N LEU A 18 -20.48 -6.91 -25.42
CA LEU A 18 -20.36 -6.40 -24.06
C LEU A 18 -19.46 -7.25 -23.17
N VAL A 19 -19.46 -8.58 -23.35
CA VAL A 19 -18.63 -9.47 -22.50
C VAL A 19 -17.15 -9.13 -22.55
N PRO A 20 -16.51 -8.96 -23.73
CA PRO A 20 -15.10 -8.56 -23.77
C PRO A 20 -14.87 -7.18 -23.15
N LEU A 21 -15.82 -6.26 -23.36
CA LEU A 21 -15.71 -4.91 -22.80
C LEU A 21 -15.74 -4.93 -21.27
N ILE A 22 -16.68 -5.69 -20.70
CA ILE A 22 -16.78 -5.86 -19.26
C ILE A 22 -15.51 -6.53 -18.72
N ALA A 23 -14.99 -7.54 -19.40
CA ALA A 23 -13.76 -8.22 -19.01
C ALA A 23 -12.58 -7.25 -18.97
N ILE A 24 -12.48 -6.36 -19.95
CA ILE A 24 -11.43 -5.33 -20.00
C ILE A 24 -11.57 -4.38 -18.81
N PHE A 25 -12.78 -3.88 -18.54
CA PHE A 25 -13.02 -2.97 -17.41
C PHE A 25 -12.73 -3.64 -16.07
N LEU A 26 -13.16 -4.88 -15.89
CA LEU A 26 -12.88 -5.64 -14.66
C LEU A 26 -11.38 -5.87 -14.50
N SER A 27 -10.67 -6.21 -15.56
CA SER A 27 -9.23 -6.44 -15.53
C SER A 27 -8.47 -5.18 -15.15
N LEU A 28 -8.84 -4.03 -15.74
CA LEU A 28 -8.24 -2.74 -15.40
C LEU A 28 -8.55 -2.32 -13.98
N GLY A 29 -9.79 -2.52 -13.53
CA GLY A 29 -10.20 -2.20 -12.16
C GLY A 29 -9.47 -3.04 -11.13
N VAL A 30 -9.35 -4.34 -11.36
CA VAL A 30 -8.60 -5.24 -10.49
C VAL A 30 -7.12 -4.85 -10.51
N GLY A 31 -6.58 -4.51 -11.69
CA GLY A 31 -5.20 -4.04 -11.81
C GLY A 31 -4.93 -2.80 -11.01
N PHE A 32 -5.85 -1.82 -11.01
CA PHE A 32 -5.73 -0.61 -10.20
C PHE A 32 -5.76 -0.92 -8.71
N LEU A 33 -6.66 -1.81 -8.28
CA LEU A 33 -6.75 -2.21 -6.87
C LEU A 33 -5.49 -2.96 -6.42
N LEU A 34 -4.98 -3.85 -7.26
CA LEU A 34 -3.79 -4.62 -6.95
C LEU A 34 -2.53 -3.80 -6.99
N LYS A 35 -2.49 -2.74 -7.80
CA LYS A 35 -1.32 -1.87 -7.92
C LYS A 35 -0.87 -1.32 -6.57
N ASP A 36 -1.79 -0.75 -5.81
CA ASP A 36 -1.47 -0.18 -4.50
C ASP A 36 -1.02 -1.26 -3.52
N LEU A 37 -1.69 -2.42 -3.54
CA LEU A 37 -1.32 -3.54 -2.69
C LEU A 37 0.09 -4.04 -3.01
N VAL A 38 0.39 -4.22 -4.30
CA VAL A 38 1.70 -4.67 -4.76
C VAL A 38 2.77 -3.64 -4.42
N THR A 39 2.50 -2.35 -4.62
CA THR A 39 3.43 -1.27 -4.30
C THR A 39 3.75 -1.25 -2.81
N ASN A 40 2.75 -1.37 -1.95
CA ASN A 40 2.95 -1.43 -0.51
C ASN A 40 3.75 -2.67 -0.10
N PHE A 41 3.46 -3.80 -0.71
CA PHE A 41 4.18 -5.05 -0.46
C PHE A 41 5.66 -4.90 -0.81
N ILE A 42 5.97 -4.37 -2.00
CA ILE A 42 7.34 -4.18 -2.45
C ILE A 42 8.08 -3.19 -1.56
N ASN A 43 7.46 -2.06 -1.22
CA ASN A 43 8.07 -1.07 -0.35
C ASN A 43 8.30 -1.61 1.06
N GLY A 44 7.36 -2.38 1.58
CA GLY A 44 7.50 -3.04 2.87
C GLY A 44 8.62 -4.06 2.87
N LEU A 45 8.73 -4.84 1.80
CA LEU A 45 9.79 -5.82 1.65
C LEU A 45 11.16 -5.15 1.56
N LYS A 46 11.27 -4.08 0.78
CA LYS A 46 12.50 -3.30 0.70
C LYS A 46 12.92 -2.75 2.05
N PHE A 47 11.97 -2.20 2.80
CA PHE A 47 12.23 -1.63 4.11
C PHE A 47 12.63 -2.72 5.12
N LYS A 48 11.93 -3.85 5.08
CA LYS A 48 12.20 -4.99 5.97
C LYS A 48 13.57 -5.61 5.71
N LEU A 49 13.99 -5.65 4.44
CA LEU A 49 15.29 -6.21 4.05
C LEU A 49 16.43 -5.20 4.15
N ASP A 50 16.13 -3.93 4.40
CA ASP A 50 17.14 -2.90 4.55
C ASP A 50 17.92 -3.15 5.84
N PRO A 51 19.25 -3.38 5.76
CA PRO A 51 20.06 -3.65 6.95
C PRO A 51 20.18 -2.43 7.86
N SER A 52 19.85 -1.24 7.35
CA SER A 52 19.93 0.00 8.14
C SER A 52 18.78 0.15 9.12
N PHE A 53 17.62 -0.45 8.84
CA PHE A 53 16.43 -0.31 9.67
C PHE A 53 15.88 -1.68 10.03
N ASN A 54 15.81 -1.98 11.32
CA ASN A 54 15.25 -3.22 11.84
C ASN A 54 14.18 -2.92 12.87
N GLU A 55 13.29 -3.89 13.11
CA GLU A 55 12.31 -3.76 14.18
C GLU A 55 13.03 -3.56 15.52
N GLY A 56 12.55 -2.61 16.31
CA GLY A 56 13.16 -2.24 17.58
C GLY A 56 14.20 -1.13 17.50
N ASP A 57 14.57 -0.70 16.29
CA ASP A 57 15.55 0.37 16.13
C ASP A 57 14.97 1.72 16.51
N LYS A 58 15.80 2.54 17.13
CA LYS A 58 15.45 3.93 17.44
C LYS A 58 15.71 4.80 16.22
N CYS A 59 14.78 5.66 15.91
CA CYS A 59 14.89 6.58 14.77
C CYS A 59 14.19 7.90 15.08
N ILE A 60 14.36 8.85 14.17
CA ILE A 60 13.67 10.13 14.21
C ILE A 60 12.82 10.24 12.96
N ILE A 61 11.52 10.42 13.14
CA ILE A 61 10.57 10.55 12.03
C ILE A 61 9.99 11.95 12.07
N ASP A 62 10.26 12.73 11.03
CA ASP A 62 9.78 14.13 10.91
C ASP A 62 10.11 14.98 12.15
N GLY A 63 11.25 14.73 12.77
CA GLY A 63 11.71 15.46 13.95
C GLY A 63 11.32 14.85 15.29
N ASP A 64 10.47 13.82 15.31
CA ASP A 64 10.03 13.17 16.54
C ASP A 64 10.80 11.88 16.77
N LYS A 65 11.19 11.63 18.02
CA LYS A 65 11.83 10.37 18.40
C LYS A 65 10.83 9.22 18.25
N ALA A 66 11.27 8.15 17.66
CA ALA A 66 10.44 6.99 17.41
C ALA A 66 11.22 5.69 17.52
N VAL A 67 10.48 4.61 17.69
CA VAL A 67 11.02 3.25 17.64
C VAL A 67 10.20 2.47 16.63
N ILE A 68 10.88 1.69 15.79
CA ILE A 68 10.18 0.83 14.82
C ILE A 68 9.59 -0.36 15.57
N VAL A 69 8.26 -0.42 15.65
CA VAL A 69 7.56 -1.50 16.35
C VAL A 69 7.44 -2.73 15.47
N LYS A 70 6.99 -2.52 14.24
CA LYS A 70 6.73 -3.61 13.30
C LYS A 70 6.85 -3.11 11.88
N ILE A 71 7.51 -3.90 11.03
CA ILE A 71 7.56 -3.66 9.59
C ILE A 71 6.67 -4.72 8.95
N GLY A 72 5.48 -4.32 8.53
CA GLY A 72 4.51 -5.21 7.91
C GLY A 72 4.56 -5.19 6.40
N LEU A 73 3.74 -6.03 5.79
CA LEU A 73 3.67 -6.12 4.32
C LEU A 73 2.93 -4.94 3.70
N TYR A 74 2.00 -4.36 4.42
CA TYR A 74 1.21 -3.22 3.93
C TYR A 74 1.60 -1.93 4.62
N GLU A 75 1.77 -1.97 5.94
CA GLU A 75 2.06 -0.78 6.73
C GLU A 75 3.13 -1.08 7.76
N THR A 76 3.84 -0.03 8.16
CA THR A 76 4.85 -0.08 9.21
C THR A 76 4.35 0.72 10.40
N VAL A 77 4.56 0.19 11.60
CA VAL A 77 4.12 0.82 12.84
C VAL A 77 5.32 1.42 13.54
N PHE A 78 5.21 2.69 13.87
CA PHE A 78 6.22 3.43 14.63
C PHE A 78 5.63 3.85 15.98
N SER A 79 6.41 3.65 17.03
CA SER A 79 6.07 4.16 18.35
C SER A 79 6.74 5.54 18.49
N ILE A 80 5.93 6.58 18.52
CA ILE A 80 6.43 7.96 18.48
C ILE A 80 6.27 8.61 19.85
N PHE A 81 7.35 9.22 20.32
CA PHE A 81 7.41 9.98 21.56
C PHE A 81 7.44 11.47 21.20
N ASN A 82 6.38 12.17 21.51
CA ASN A 82 6.32 13.62 21.28
C ASN A 82 5.74 14.32 22.51
N GLY A 83 5.54 15.62 22.43
CA GLY A 83 4.99 16.38 23.54
C GLY A 83 3.56 16.01 23.93
N ARG A 84 2.87 15.24 23.10
CA ARG A 84 1.52 14.77 23.38
C ARG A 84 1.50 13.40 24.05
N GLY A 85 2.67 12.79 24.22
CA GLY A 85 2.82 11.48 24.83
C GLY A 85 3.33 10.43 23.87
N HIS A 86 3.03 9.18 24.15
CA HIS A 86 3.49 8.03 23.41
C HIS A 86 2.37 7.52 22.50
N VAL A 87 2.54 7.59 21.20
CA VAL A 87 1.54 7.19 20.22
C VAL A 87 2.13 6.22 19.21
N TRP A 88 1.30 5.34 18.69
CA TRP A 88 1.66 4.49 17.57
C TRP A 88 1.16 5.13 16.29
N ARG A 89 2.06 5.27 15.33
CA ARG A 89 1.72 5.80 14.02
C ARG A 89 1.78 4.70 12.98
N TYR A 90 0.67 4.46 12.31
CA TYR A 90 0.57 3.48 11.25
C TYR A 90 0.81 4.18 9.92
N VAL A 91 1.90 3.80 9.24
CA VAL A 91 2.28 4.44 7.98
C VAL A 91 2.22 3.41 6.85
N PRO A 92 1.39 3.63 5.83
CA PRO A 92 1.40 2.76 4.65
C PRO A 92 2.80 2.73 4.04
N ASN A 93 3.23 1.54 3.61
CA ASN A 93 4.59 1.35 3.12
C ASN A 93 4.91 2.24 1.91
N GLU A 94 3.92 2.56 1.09
CA GLU A 94 4.11 3.46 -0.05
C GLU A 94 4.48 4.89 0.36
N ARG A 95 4.16 5.29 1.59
CA ARG A 95 4.45 6.63 2.11
C ARG A 95 5.77 6.72 2.87
N ILE A 96 6.39 5.60 3.17
CA ILE A 96 7.64 5.58 3.93
C ILE A 96 8.73 6.38 3.20
N LYS A 97 8.77 6.29 1.88
CA LYS A 97 9.75 7.01 1.06
C LYS A 97 9.62 8.53 1.14
N TYR A 98 8.48 9.04 1.57
CA TYR A 98 8.24 10.47 1.72
C TYR A 98 8.49 10.97 3.13
N LEU A 99 8.72 10.07 4.07
CA LEU A 99 9.02 10.44 5.44
C LEU A 99 10.51 10.75 5.58
N LYS A 100 10.81 11.76 6.37
CA LYS A 100 12.18 12.03 6.77
C LYS A 100 12.50 11.10 7.95
N ILE A 101 13.17 10.00 7.66
CA ILE A 101 13.54 9.01 8.66
C ILE A 101 15.03 9.10 8.89
N GLU A 102 15.42 9.36 10.13
CA GLU A 102 16.81 9.41 10.54
C GLU A 102 17.05 8.31 11.57
N LYS A 103 18.07 7.50 11.35
CA LYS A 103 18.44 6.45 12.29
C LYS A 103 19.34 7.03 13.39
N ILE A 104 18.99 6.74 14.64
CA ILE A 104 19.83 7.14 15.77
C ILE A 104 20.95 6.11 15.89
N ILE A 105 22.15 6.52 15.51
CA ILE A 105 23.34 5.66 15.60
C ILE A 105 23.94 5.78 16.99
N GLU A 106 23.93 6.98 17.53
CA GLU A 106 24.55 7.30 18.82
C GLU A 106 23.68 8.32 19.53
N GLU A 107 23.21 7.98 20.73
CA GLU A 107 22.39 8.90 21.49
C GLU A 107 23.23 10.07 22.03
N PRO A 108 22.63 11.29 22.07
CA PRO A 108 23.35 12.42 22.64
C PRO A 108 23.66 12.18 24.11
N ARG A 109 24.87 12.53 24.49
CA ARG A 109 25.29 12.49 25.90
C ARG A 109 24.75 13.73 26.59
N GLU A 110 24.12 13.53 27.71
CA GLU A 110 23.71 14.63 28.58
C GLU A 110 24.80 15.01 29.58
#